data_e0d92a65ef08f6bcf0d7a574cd2c5c93
#
_entry.id   e0d92a65ef08f6bcf0d7a574cd2c5c93
#
_cell.length_a   1.000
_cell.length_b   1.000
_cell.length_c   1.000
_cell.angle_alpha   90.00
_cell.angle_beta   90.00
_cell.angle_gamma   90.00
#
_symmetry.space_group_name_H-M   'P 1'
#
loop_
_entity.id
_entity.type
_entity.pdbx_description
1 polymer ?
#
loop_
_entity_poly.entity_id
_entity_poly.type
_entity_poly.pdbx_seq_one_letter_code
_entity_poly.pdbx_strand_id
1 'polypeptide(L)'
;MISWERCPTYGISSFSISSGSRKMTESIPKSIKPQRSLREWCKERGLDLFITLGGMVAVLLATVYLHFWAPPSLTKNTKVVVIPQGRSFHEIAQILEEQGIIRDRRSFYLLARIEGSLSKVKAGEYEVHTQMTPSAVLSKLLRGEVIQYPIVIPEGYNIYQIGDILEQTKVCPKKLFLEKVQDPELIQSLALEGDSLEGYLFPDTYNFPKGLGEEQVIRQMVSRFKTVWSSLARRAEMMGLSRRDVVILASMIEKEARDDQERRFIAAVFHNRLNRGMALQSDPTAIYGLQEKRSSITRGDLQRRTPYNTYIISGLPKGPIANPGFKSLQAVLYPAEVSYLYFVSKNDGTHFFSSTLQEHNLAVAKYQRKGKK
;
A
#
# COMPACT_ATOMS: atom_id res chain seq x y z
N MET A 1 52.78 40.46 15.16
CA MET A 1 53.57 40.56 16.43
C MET A 1 54.45 39.35 16.48
N ILE A 2 55.74 39.54 16.07
CA ILE A 2 56.90 39.59 16.95
C ILE A 2 57.13 38.19 17.57
N SER A 3 58.28 37.53 17.48
CA SER A 3 59.72 37.92 17.32
C SER A 3 60.54 36.67 16.99
N TRP A 4 61.45 36.84 16.24
CA TRP A 4 62.88 36.57 16.11
C TRP A 4 63.60 36.29 17.43
N GLU A 5 64.54 35.32 17.43
CA GLU A 5 65.87 35.33 18.05
C GLU A 5 66.44 33.91 18.07
N ARG A 6 67.64 33.55 17.88
CA ARG A 6 68.94 34.10 17.46
C ARG A 6 69.90 32.89 17.42
N CYS A 7 70.79 32.85 16.50
CA CYS A 7 72.00 32.02 16.51
C CYS A 7 72.99 32.50 17.59
N PRO A 8 73.94 31.67 17.99
CA PRO A 8 75.28 32.17 18.08
C PRO A 8 76.36 31.31 17.36
N THR A 9 77.29 32.04 16.84
CA THR A 9 78.60 31.71 16.30
C THR A 9 79.64 31.54 17.41
N TYR A 10 80.84 31.09 16.98
CA TYR A 10 82.20 31.03 17.54
C TYR A 10 82.65 29.60 17.87
N GLY A 11 83.91 29.19 17.56
CA GLY A 11 85.09 29.95 17.31
C GLY A 11 86.21 29.08 16.74
N ILE A 12 87.08 29.77 16.10
CA ILE A 12 88.32 29.32 15.50
C ILE A 12 89.42 29.22 16.60
N SER A 13 90.14 28.12 16.60
CA SER A 13 91.51 28.20 17.15
C SER A 13 92.49 27.34 16.35
N SER A 14 93.46 28.01 15.86
CA SER A 14 94.71 27.61 15.18
C SER A 14 95.74 27.01 16.22
N PHE A 15 96.63 26.23 15.70
CA PHE A 15 98.02 25.89 16.12
C PHE A 15 98.21 24.37 15.98
N SER A 16 99.37 23.84 15.58
CA SER A 16 100.62 24.30 14.98
C SER A 16 101.32 23.07 14.36
N ILE A 17 102.30 23.32 13.48
CA ILE A 17 103.10 22.39 12.72
C ILE A 17 104.09 21.64 13.71
N SER A 18 104.24 20.32 13.53
CA SER A 18 105.37 19.57 13.89
C SER A 18 105.70 18.50 12.83
N SER A 19 106.88 18.63 12.28
CA SER A 19 107.48 17.76 11.27
C SER A 19 107.91 16.43 11.87
N GLY A 20 107.55 15.33 11.28
CA GLY A 20 108.07 14.00 11.66
C GLY A 20 107.90 13.02 10.50
N SER A 21 109.00 12.96 9.70
CA SER A 21 109.21 12.00 8.63
C SER A 21 109.14 10.56 9.13
N ARG A 22 108.21 9.75 8.60
CA ARG A 22 108.40 8.29 8.53
C ARG A 22 107.69 7.65 7.35
N LYS A 23 108.42 6.82 6.70
CA LYS A 23 108.21 6.06 5.49
C LYS A 23 106.84 5.51 5.23
N MET A 24 106.44 5.67 4.00
CA MET A 24 105.36 4.95 3.31
C MET A 24 105.52 3.45 3.39
N THR A 25 104.42 2.83 3.73
CA THR A 25 104.00 1.53 3.17
C THR A 25 102.56 1.65 2.78
N GLU A 26 102.38 1.73 1.44
CA GLU A 26 101.06 1.66 0.85
C GLU A 26 100.39 0.33 1.12
N SER A 27 99.25 0.39 1.74
CA SER A 27 98.26 -0.68 1.67
C SER A 27 97.00 -0.11 1.00
N ILE A 28 96.81 -0.42 -0.22
CA ILE A 28 95.67 -0.13 -1.03
C ILE A 28 94.49 -0.92 -0.45
N PRO A 29 93.39 -0.32 -0.02
CA PRO A 29 92.21 -1.05 0.23
C PRO A 29 91.45 -1.26 -1.07
N LYS A 30 91.59 -2.43 -1.65
CA LYS A 30 90.67 -2.96 -2.67
C LYS A 30 89.32 -3.28 -2.03
N SER A 31 88.31 -2.46 -2.27
CA SER A 31 86.96 -2.93 -2.46
C SER A 31 86.12 -1.85 -3.12
N ILE A 32 86.33 -1.71 -4.42
CA ILE A 32 85.31 -1.10 -5.31
C ILE A 32 84.16 -2.14 -5.32
N LYS A 33 83.10 -1.86 -4.58
CA LYS A 33 81.81 -2.63 -4.74
C LYS A 33 81.41 -2.45 -6.20
N PRO A 34 81.10 -3.54 -6.94
CA PRO A 34 80.70 -3.42 -8.32
C PRO A 34 79.44 -2.49 -8.38
N GLN A 35 79.55 -1.47 -9.23
CA GLN A 35 78.38 -0.63 -9.57
C GLN A 35 77.37 -1.58 -10.19
N ARG A 36 76.27 -1.78 -9.43
CA ARG A 36 75.09 -2.52 -9.92
C ARG A 36 74.66 -1.92 -11.25
N SER A 37 74.45 -2.76 -12.26
CA SER A 37 74.09 -2.29 -13.59
C SER A 37 72.77 -1.56 -13.51
N LEU A 38 72.61 -0.47 -14.24
CA LEU A 38 71.34 0.26 -14.34
C LEU A 38 70.17 -0.68 -14.64
N ARG A 39 70.41 -1.78 -15.37
CA ARG A 39 69.42 -2.81 -15.69
C ARG A 39 68.95 -3.60 -14.46
N GLU A 40 69.84 -3.95 -13.53
CA GLU A 40 69.49 -4.66 -12.30
C GLU A 40 68.75 -3.73 -11.34
N TRP A 41 69.18 -2.46 -11.22
CA TRP A 41 68.51 -1.44 -10.45
C TRP A 41 67.11 -1.13 -10.98
N CYS A 42 66.90 -1.03 -12.31
CA CYS A 42 65.59 -0.88 -12.93
C CYS A 42 64.71 -2.14 -12.76
N LYS A 43 65.30 -3.33 -12.73
CA LYS A 43 64.54 -4.60 -12.55
C LYS A 43 64.04 -4.76 -11.14
N GLU A 44 64.85 -4.47 -10.12
CA GLU A 44 64.44 -4.53 -8.72
C GLU A 44 63.38 -3.44 -8.38
N ARG A 45 63.61 -2.19 -8.81
CA ARG A 45 62.60 -1.13 -8.59
C ARG A 45 61.38 -1.28 -9.48
N GLY A 46 61.47 -1.87 -10.63
CA GLY A 46 60.32 -2.20 -11.46
C GLY A 46 59.41 -3.24 -10.81
N LEU A 47 59.99 -4.24 -10.14
CA LEU A 47 59.21 -5.23 -9.37
C LEU A 47 58.53 -4.60 -8.15
N ASP A 48 59.25 -3.77 -7.40
CA ASP A 48 58.66 -3.04 -6.23
C ASP A 48 57.55 -2.09 -6.67
N LEU A 49 57.71 -1.38 -7.78
CA LEU A 49 56.70 -0.51 -8.35
C LEU A 49 55.46 -1.29 -8.81
N PHE A 50 55.68 -2.46 -9.40
CA PHE A 50 54.59 -3.34 -9.84
C PHE A 50 53.80 -3.92 -8.64
N ILE A 51 54.49 -4.36 -7.59
CA ILE A 51 53.86 -4.85 -6.34
C ILE A 51 53.09 -3.73 -5.63
N THR A 52 53.66 -2.53 -5.53
CA THR A 52 53.00 -1.38 -4.91
C THR A 52 51.76 -0.92 -5.69
N LEU A 53 51.87 -0.84 -7.03
CA LEU A 53 50.73 -0.52 -7.89
C LEU A 53 49.65 -1.59 -7.84
N GLY A 54 50.04 -2.87 -7.89
CA GLY A 54 49.11 -4.00 -7.69
C GLY A 54 48.39 -3.98 -6.34
N GLY A 55 49.12 -3.68 -5.26
CA GLY A 55 48.58 -3.48 -3.94
C GLY A 55 47.58 -2.30 -3.87
N MET A 56 47.91 -1.17 -4.47
CA MET A 56 47.02 -0.01 -4.56
C MET A 56 45.73 -0.33 -5.34
N VAL A 57 45.86 -1.03 -6.47
CA VAL A 57 44.71 -1.47 -7.26
C VAL A 57 43.83 -2.46 -6.47
N ALA A 58 44.44 -3.41 -5.76
CA ALA A 58 43.71 -4.35 -4.91
C ALA A 58 42.94 -3.66 -3.78
N VAL A 59 43.58 -2.67 -3.12
CA VAL A 59 42.93 -1.84 -2.08
C VAL A 59 41.78 -1.04 -2.68
N LEU A 60 41.97 -0.43 -3.85
CA LEU A 60 40.94 0.31 -4.54
C LEU A 60 39.73 -0.61 -4.88
N LEU A 61 40.00 -1.78 -5.46
CA LEU A 61 38.97 -2.75 -5.80
C LEU A 61 38.22 -3.25 -4.54
N ALA A 62 38.94 -3.52 -3.46
CA ALA A 62 38.33 -3.92 -2.19
C ALA A 62 37.45 -2.78 -1.61
N THR A 63 37.90 -1.55 -1.69
CA THR A 63 37.14 -0.37 -1.25
C THR A 63 35.87 -0.21 -2.08
N VAL A 64 35.98 -0.31 -3.40
CA VAL A 64 34.83 -0.27 -4.31
C VAL A 64 33.86 -1.39 -4.00
N TYR A 65 34.34 -2.64 -3.83
CA TYR A 65 33.51 -3.77 -3.45
C TYR A 65 32.77 -3.53 -2.12
N LEU A 66 33.47 -3.07 -1.09
CA LEU A 66 32.87 -2.81 0.22
C LEU A 66 31.79 -1.72 0.17
N HIS A 67 31.92 -0.72 -0.68
CA HIS A 67 30.94 0.38 -0.77
C HIS A 67 29.72 0.01 -1.63
N PHE A 68 29.89 -0.75 -2.70
CA PHE A 68 28.83 -1.00 -3.67
C PHE A 68 28.15 -2.36 -3.53
N TRP A 69 28.85 -3.39 -3.01
CA TRP A 69 28.31 -4.76 -2.98
C TRP A 69 28.29 -5.39 -1.59
N ALA A 70 29.10 -4.91 -0.64
CA ALA A 70 29.09 -5.52 0.67
C ALA A 70 27.93 -5.00 1.53
N PRO A 71 27.24 -5.89 2.28
CA PRO A 71 26.22 -5.47 3.23
C PRO A 71 26.81 -4.63 4.38
N PRO A 72 26.03 -3.72 4.99
CA PRO A 72 26.53 -2.87 6.07
C PRO A 72 26.89 -3.66 7.33
N SER A 73 26.25 -4.80 7.58
CA SER A 73 26.52 -5.65 8.75
C SER A 73 26.45 -7.13 8.37
N LEU A 74 27.20 -7.96 9.09
CA LEU A 74 27.12 -9.43 9.00
C LEU A 74 26.03 -10.01 9.90
N THR A 75 25.52 -9.23 10.87
CA THR A 75 24.40 -9.62 11.71
C THR A 75 23.08 -9.18 11.09
N LYS A 76 22.10 -10.10 11.03
CA LYS A 76 20.77 -9.81 10.48
C LYS A 76 19.96 -9.03 11.53
N ASN A 77 19.71 -7.76 11.26
CA ASN A 77 18.79 -6.93 12.02
C ASN A 77 17.73 -6.40 11.06
N THR A 78 16.49 -6.88 11.21
CA THR A 78 15.36 -6.48 10.36
C THR A 78 14.77 -5.18 10.89
N LYS A 79 14.54 -4.23 10.00
CA LYS A 79 13.95 -2.91 10.29
C LYS A 79 12.86 -2.58 9.29
N VAL A 80 11.88 -1.82 9.75
CA VAL A 80 10.88 -1.20 8.87
C VAL A 80 11.32 0.22 8.56
N VAL A 81 11.58 0.48 7.28
CA VAL A 81 11.97 1.81 6.78
C VAL A 81 10.79 2.43 6.06
N VAL A 82 10.44 3.65 6.45
CA VAL A 82 9.38 4.43 5.82
C VAL A 82 10.00 5.38 4.79
N ILE A 83 9.61 5.23 3.53
CA ILE A 83 9.95 6.13 2.44
C ILE A 83 8.74 7.04 2.17
N PRO A 84 8.78 8.32 2.59
CA PRO A 84 7.65 9.23 2.39
C PRO A 84 7.45 9.58 0.92
N GLN A 85 6.21 9.87 0.54
CA GLN A 85 5.89 10.31 -0.82
C GLN A 85 6.50 11.69 -1.13
N GLY A 86 6.96 11.87 -2.36
CA GLY A 86 7.51 13.15 -2.86
C GLY A 86 8.94 13.46 -2.41
N ARG A 87 9.63 12.54 -1.71
CA ARG A 87 11.04 12.73 -1.33
C ARG A 87 11.98 12.51 -2.51
N SER A 88 13.04 13.33 -2.56
CA SER A 88 14.14 13.15 -3.49
C SER A 88 14.93 11.87 -3.17
N PHE A 89 15.59 11.28 -4.17
CA PHE A 89 16.45 10.12 -3.93
C PHE A 89 17.56 10.38 -2.92
N HIS A 90 18.05 11.63 -2.84
CA HIS A 90 19.08 12.01 -1.87
C HIS A 90 18.56 11.91 -0.42
N GLU A 91 17.34 12.37 -0.17
CA GLU A 91 16.68 12.23 1.15
C GLU A 91 16.38 10.78 1.48
N ILE A 92 15.98 9.98 0.49
CA ILE A 92 15.77 8.54 0.65
C ILE A 92 17.08 7.85 1.06
N ALA A 93 18.18 8.14 0.37
CA ALA A 93 19.50 7.60 0.69
C ALA A 93 19.95 8.03 2.09
N GLN A 94 19.65 9.25 2.50
CA GLN A 94 19.93 9.73 3.86
C GLN A 94 19.15 8.93 4.92
N ILE A 95 17.84 8.71 4.72
CA ILE A 95 17.00 7.89 5.62
C ILE A 95 17.59 6.47 5.78
N LEU A 96 18.02 5.86 4.67
CA LEU A 96 18.59 4.50 4.70
C LEU A 96 19.95 4.45 5.42
N GLU A 97 20.78 5.48 5.26
CA GLU A 97 22.06 5.62 5.96
C GLU A 97 21.86 5.81 7.47
N GLU A 98 21.00 6.75 7.87
CA GLU A 98 20.67 7.03 9.29
C GLU A 98 20.14 5.78 10.02
N GLN A 99 19.40 4.93 9.30
CA GLN A 99 18.90 3.67 9.84
C GLN A 99 19.91 2.51 9.75
N GLY A 100 21.09 2.74 9.17
CA GLY A 100 22.15 1.74 9.06
C GLY A 100 21.82 0.61 8.08
N ILE A 101 20.96 0.85 7.07
CA ILE A 101 20.61 -0.09 6.00
C ILE A 101 21.61 -0.02 4.86
N ILE A 102 22.22 1.13 4.66
CA ILE A 102 23.37 1.33 3.77
C ILE A 102 24.50 1.97 4.54
N ARG A 103 25.76 1.83 4.06
CA ARG A 103 26.94 2.37 4.71
C ARG A 103 27.18 3.84 4.38
N ASP A 104 26.92 4.21 3.11
CA ASP A 104 27.21 5.53 2.57
C ASP A 104 26.18 5.92 1.51
N ARG A 105 25.50 7.04 1.74
CA ARG A 105 24.48 7.59 0.85
C ARG A 105 25.01 8.01 -0.51
N ARG A 106 26.30 8.44 -0.60
CA ARG A 106 26.88 8.91 -1.86
C ARG A 106 27.10 7.75 -2.83
N SER A 107 27.63 6.64 -2.32
CA SER A 107 27.82 5.40 -3.09
C SER A 107 26.48 4.83 -3.54
N PHE A 108 25.46 4.85 -2.67
CA PHE A 108 24.11 4.42 -3.00
C PHE A 108 23.43 5.29 -4.06
N TYR A 109 23.63 6.61 -3.98
CA TYR A 109 23.18 7.55 -5.00
C TYR A 109 23.86 7.28 -6.35
N LEU A 110 25.18 7.05 -6.35
CA LEU A 110 25.93 6.75 -7.57
C LEU A 110 25.43 5.43 -8.21
N LEU A 111 25.21 4.39 -7.41
CA LEU A 111 24.62 3.12 -7.86
C LEU A 111 23.29 3.36 -8.58
N ALA A 112 22.36 4.06 -7.94
CA ALA A 112 21.06 4.36 -8.51
C ALA A 112 21.12 5.23 -9.77
N ARG A 113 22.12 6.13 -9.84
CA ARG A 113 22.37 6.96 -11.02
C ARG A 113 22.86 6.13 -12.21
N ILE A 114 23.77 5.18 -11.96
CA ILE A 114 24.28 4.26 -13.00
C ILE A 114 23.13 3.38 -13.52
N GLU A 115 22.23 2.91 -12.65
CA GLU A 115 21.07 2.12 -13.04
C GLU A 115 19.92 2.95 -13.65
N GLY A 116 20.04 4.29 -13.71
CA GLY A 116 18.98 5.18 -14.23
C GLY A 116 17.67 5.11 -13.44
N SER A 117 17.76 4.93 -12.12
CA SER A 117 16.64 4.58 -11.27
C SER A 117 16.24 5.66 -10.25
N LEU A 118 16.87 6.84 -10.26
CA LEU A 118 16.70 7.91 -9.28
C LEU A 118 15.24 8.37 -9.08
N SER A 119 14.41 8.33 -10.11
CA SER A 119 13.00 8.75 -10.07
C SER A 119 12.00 7.60 -9.97
N LYS A 120 12.47 6.35 -9.88
CA LYS A 120 11.62 5.16 -9.97
C LYS A 120 11.32 4.51 -8.62
N VAL A 121 11.91 5.01 -7.53
CA VAL A 121 11.68 4.49 -6.18
C VAL A 121 10.23 4.79 -5.76
N LYS A 122 9.55 3.76 -5.27
CA LYS A 122 8.17 3.87 -4.79
C LYS A 122 8.16 4.24 -3.31
N ALA A 123 7.24 5.13 -2.92
CA ALA A 123 7.00 5.44 -1.52
C ALA A 123 6.31 4.28 -0.80
N GLY A 124 6.47 4.17 0.52
CA GLY A 124 5.84 3.15 1.35
C GLY A 124 6.73 2.66 2.48
N GLU A 125 6.24 1.66 3.20
CA GLU A 125 6.98 1.00 4.29
C GLU A 125 7.66 -0.26 3.75
N TYR A 126 8.96 -0.36 3.96
CA TYR A 126 9.78 -1.47 3.49
C TYR A 126 10.38 -2.24 4.67
N GLU A 127 10.19 -3.55 4.66
CA GLU A 127 10.94 -4.42 5.54
C GLU A 127 12.30 -4.71 4.90
N VAL A 128 13.37 -4.23 5.53
CA VAL A 128 14.75 -4.39 5.08
C VAL A 128 15.62 -4.91 6.23
N HIS A 129 16.73 -5.53 5.92
CA HIS A 129 17.66 -5.99 6.96
C HIS A 129 19.11 -5.62 6.62
N THR A 130 19.92 -5.48 7.66
CA THR A 130 21.32 -5.02 7.59
C THR A 130 22.28 -5.93 6.81
N GLN A 131 21.86 -7.15 6.45
CA GLN A 131 22.61 -8.05 5.57
C GLN A 131 22.29 -7.87 4.08
N MET A 132 21.35 -6.99 3.73
CA MET A 132 21.08 -6.70 2.32
C MET A 132 22.22 -5.91 1.71
N THR A 133 22.60 -6.27 0.49
CA THR A 133 23.53 -5.45 -0.30
C THR A 133 22.83 -4.17 -0.77
N PRO A 134 23.57 -3.08 -1.03
CA PRO A 134 22.97 -1.85 -1.56
C PRO A 134 22.14 -2.08 -2.83
N SER A 135 22.60 -2.93 -3.73
CA SER A 135 21.86 -3.30 -4.95
C SER A 135 20.56 -4.05 -4.62
N ALA A 136 20.57 -4.96 -3.66
CA ALA A 136 19.35 -5.66 -3.23
C ALA A 136 18.32 -4.70 -2.60
N VAL A 137 18.80 -3.73 -1.79
CA VAL A 137 17.93 -2.69 -1.23
C VAL A 137 17.34 -1.84 -2.35
N LEU A 138 18.16 -1.37 -3.28
CA LEU A 138 17.71 -0.57 -4.43
C LEU A 138 16.68 -1.33 -5.26
N SER A 139 16.95 -2.58 -5.61
CA SER A 139 16.02 -3.44 -6.36
C SER A 139 14.69 -3.60 -5.65
N LYS A 140 14.69 -3.78 -4.32
CA LYS A 140 13.47 -3.87 -3.50
C LYS A 140 12.64 -2.58 -3.56
N LEU A 141 13.29 -1.43 -3.46
CA LEU A 141 12.64 -0.11 -3.56
C LEU A 141 12.06 0.13 -4.96
N LEU A 142 12.76 -0.29 -6.02
CA LEU A 142 12.31 -0.16 -7.41
C LEU A 142 11.12 -1.05 -7.73
N ARG A 143 11.13 -2.30 -7.26
CA ARG A 143 9.99 -3.19 -7.39
C ARG A 143 8.78 -2.73 -6.58
N GLY A 144 9.01 -1.90 -5.54
CA GLY A 144 7.94 -1.44 -4.65
C GLY A 144 7.41 -2.57 -3.77
N GLU A 145 8.30 -3.42 -3.26
CA GLU A 145 7.95 -4.49 -2.32
C GLU A 145 7.67 -3.94 -0.93
N VAL A 146 6.64 -3.10 -0.86
CA VAL A 146 6.17 -2.48 0.39
C VAL A 146 5.43 -3.47 1.26
N ILE A 147 5.45 -3.23 2.56
CA ILE A 147 4.67 -4.00 3.54
C ILE A 147 3.19 -3.80 3.23
N GLN A 148 2.47 -4.90 3.12
CA GLN A 148 1.03 -4.91 2.91
C GLN A 148 0.32 -5.34 4.19
N TYR A 149 -0.80 -4.69 4.49
CA TYR A 149 -1.62 -4.95 5.67
C TYR A 149 -2.96 -5.52 5.24
N PRO A 150 -3.41 -6.65 5.83
CA PRO A 150 -4.72 -7.19 5.54
C PRO A 150 -5.81 -6.28 6.13
N ILE A 151 -6.70 -5.81 5.27
CA ILE A 151 -7.81 -4.92 5.61
C ILE A 151 -9.09 -5.59 5.18
N VAL A 152 -9.94 -5.88 6.16
CA VAL A 152 -11.25 -6.50 5.92
C VAL A 152 -12.27 -5.41 5.64
N ILE A 153 -12.93 -5.51 4.49
CA ILE A 153 -14.11 -4.69 4.14
C ILE A 153 -15.32 -5.60 4.26
N PRO A 154 -16.16 -5.44 5.29
CA PRO A 154 -17.32 -6.30 5.52
C PRO A 154 -18.42 -6.10 4.47
N GLU A 155 -19.21 -7.16 4.23
CA GLU A 155 -20.44 -7.09 3.44
C GLU A 155 -21.42 -6.07 4.04
N GLY A 156 -22.16 -5.37 3.19
CA GLY A 156 -23.17 -4.39 3.61
C GLY A 156 -22.61 -3.04 4.09
N TYR A 157 -21.29 -2.82 4.04
CA TYR A 157 -20.73 -1.50 4.31
C TYR A 157 -20.96 -0.57 3.13
N ASN A 158 -21.28 0.70 3.43
CA ASN A 158 -21.41 1.75 2.44
C ASN A 158 -20.08 2.50 2.26
N ILE A 159 -20.01 3.39 1.27
CA ILE A 159 -18.80 4.18 0.96
C ILE A 159 -18.30 4.98 2.18
N TYR A 160 -19.19 5.46 3.06
CA TYR A 160 -18.80 6.22 4.25
C TYR A 160 -18.08 5.34 5.28
N GLN A 161 -18.60 4.14 5.50
CA GLN A 161 -18.03 3.16 6.42
C GLN A 161 -16.72 2.57 5.90
N ILE A 162 -16.63 2.35 4.58
CA ILE A 162 -15.37 1.95 3.93
C ILE A 162 -14.33 3.05 4.11
N GLY A 163 -14.70 4.31 3.85
CA GLY A 163 -13.82 5.46 4.07
C GLY A 163 -13.29 5.56 5.50
N ASP A 164 -14.13 5.25 6.52
CA ASP A 164 -13.70 5.21 7.91
C ASP A 164 -12.60 4.14 8.15
N ILE A 165 -12.77 2.93 7.57
CA ILE A 165 -11.76 1.86 7.67
C ILE A 165 -10.44 2.29 7.01
N LEU A 166 -10.51 2.83 5.79
CA LEU A 166 -9.33 3.22 5.01
C LEU A 166 -8.52 4.33 5.70
N GLU A 167 -9.20 5.28 6.34
CA GLU A 167 -8.56 6.34 7.13
C GLU A 167 -7.94 5.80 8.41
N GLN A 168 -8.67 5.00 9.18
CA GLN A 168 -8.16 4.37 10.42
C GLN A 168 -6.94 3.49 10.16
N THR A 169 -6.91 2.80 9.04
CA THR A 169 -5.80 1.94 8.62
C THR A 169 -4.68 2.69 7.89
N LYS A 170 -4.82 4.02 7.72
CA LYS A 170 -3.86 4.91 7.05
C LYS A 170 -3.58 4.54 5.59
N VAL A 171 -4.53 3.92 4.91
CA VAL A 171 -4.43 3.60 3.48
C VAL A 171 -4.63 4.84 2.64
N CYS A 172 -5.69 5.61 2.90
CA CYS A 172 -5.93 6.91 2.31
C CYS A 172 -6.87 7.76 3.19
N PRO A 173 -6.88 9.10 3.05
CA PRO A 173 -7.80 9.97 3.74
C PRO A 173 -9.25 9.73 3.29
N LYS A 174 -10.19 9.62 4.24
CA LYS A 174 -11.62 9.42 3.98
C LYS A 174 -12.20 10.46 3.03
N LYS A 175 -11.84 11.75 3.22
CA LYS A 175 -12.34 12.84 2.39
C LYS A 175 -11.99 12.62 0.91
N LEU A 176 -10.72 12.34 0.60
CA LEU A 176 -10.26 12.12 -0.78
C LEU A 176 -10.91 10.87 -1.38
N PHE A 177 -11.06 9.81 -0.60
CA PHE A 177 -11.76 8.61 -1.02
C PHE A 177 -13.23 8.91 -1.39
N LEU A 178 -13.97 9.67 -0.56
CA LEU A 178 -15.36 10.02 -0.83
C LEU A 178 -15.52 10.94 -2.04
N GLU A 179 -14.59 11.86 -2.27
CA GLU A 179 -14.55 12.67 -3.48
C GLU A 179 -14.32 11.79 -4.72
N LYS A 180 -13.37 10.84 -4.62
CA LYS A 180 -12.97 10.00 -5.76
C LYS A 180 -14.01 8.92 -6.13
N VAL A 181 -14.76 8.37 -5.18
CA VAL A 181 -15.87 7.43 -5.48
C VAL A 181 -17.07 8.09 -6.18
N GLN A 182 -17.14 9.42 -6.21
CA GLN A 182 -18.17 10.20 -6.90
C GLN A 182 -17.64 10.91 -8.15
N ASP A 183 -16.36 10.69 -8.51
CA ASP A 183 -15.73 11.29 -9.68
C ASP A 183 -16.27 10.66 -10.97
N PRO A 184 -16.97 11.44 -11.83
CA PRO A 184 -17.57 10.91 -13.06
C PRO A 184 -16.54 10.35 -14.04
N GLU A 185 -15.34 10.94 -14.10
CA GLU A 185 -14.26 10.48 -14.99
C GLU A 185 -13.76 9.10 -14.54
N LEU A 186 -13.58 8.89 -13.25
CA LEU A 186 -13.20 7.58 -12.72
C LEU A 186 -14.30 6.55 -12.96
N ILE A 187 -15.56 6.88 -12.68
CA ILE A 187 -16.72 5.99 -12.91
C ILE A 187 -16.78 5.54 -14.37
N GLN A 188 -16.66 6.48 -15.30
CA GLN A 188 -16.64 6.21 -16.73
C GLN A 188 -15.43 5.35 -17.13
N SER A 189 -14.23 5.66 -16.62
CA SER A 189 -13.00 4.88 -16.89
C SER A 189 -13.10 3.44 -16.41
N LEU A 190 -13.93 3.20 -15.39
CA LEU A 190 -14.24 1.87 -14.87
C LEU A 190 -15.37 1.16 -15.62
N ALA A 191 -15.95 1.75 -16.67
CA ALA A 191 -17.10 1.24 -17.40
C ALA A 191 -18.27 0.87 -16.46
N LEU A 192 -18.55 1.76 -15.50
CA LEU A 192 -19.66 1.69 -14.57
C LEU A 192 -20.60 2.88 -14.78
N GLU A 193 -21.83 2.74 -14.27
CA GLU A 193 -22.88 3.74 -14.41
C GLU A 193 -23.34 4.21 -13.03
N GLY A 194 -23.74 5.48 -12.94
CA GLY A 194 -24.30 6.08 -11.72
C GLY A 194 -23.51 7.28 -11.24
N ASP A 195 -23.98 7.88 -10.14
CA ASP A 195 -23.39 9.09 -9.56
C ASP A 195 -22.30 8.76 -8.52
N SER A 196 -22.13 7.49 -8.20
CA SER A 196 -21.09 7.03 -7.27
C SER A 196 -20.78 5.54 -7.50
N LEU A 197 -19.66 5.09 -6.94
CA LEU A 197 -19.26 3.68 -6.93
C LEU A 197 -19.85 2.88 -5.76
N GLU A 198 -20.88 3.42 -5.08
CA GLU A 198 -21.63 2.63 -4.09
C GLU A 198 -22.20 1.36 -4.72
N GLY A 199 -22.04 0.24 -4.04
CA GLY A 199 -22.43 -1.08 -4.53
C GLY A 199 -21.41 -1.80 -5.40
N TYR A 200 -20.36 -1.10 -5.86
CA TYR A 200 -19.33 -1.64 -6.74
C TYR A 200 -17.97 -1.84 -6.04
N LEU A 201 -17.84 -1.44 -4.79
CA LEU A 201 -16.65 -1.65 -3.96
C LEU A 201 -16.77 -2.99 -3.25
N PHE A 202 -16.40 -4.09 -3.94
CA PHE A 202 -16.73 -5.44 -3.46
C PHE A 202 -16.13 -5.72 -2.07
N PRO A 203 -16.91 -6.25 -1.13
CA PRO A 203 -16.43 -6.64 0.20
C PRO A 203 -15.50 -7.86 0.10
N ASP A 204 -14.30 -7.72 0.67
CA ASP A 204 -13.28 -8.78 0.71
C ASP A 204 -12.18 -8.39 1.72
N THR A 205 -11.20 -9.26 1.88
CA THR A 205 -9.95 -8.93 2.57
C THR A 205 -8.91 -8.50 1.55
N TYR A 206 -8.51 -7.23 1.62
CA TYR A 206 -7.52 -6.63 0.73
C TYR A 206 -6.18 -6.47 1.43
N ASN A 207 -5.10 -6.66 0.69
CA ASN A 207 -3.76 -6.35 1.18
C ASN A 207 -3.34 -4.98 0.64
N PHE A 208 -3.43 -3.94 1.48
CA PHE A 208 -3.08 -2.58 1.10
C PHE A 208 -1.86 -2.09 1.88
N PRO A 209 -0.89 -1.43 1.22
CA PRO A 209 0.12 -0.66 1.93
C PRO A 209 -0.47 0.64 2.46
N LYS A 210 0.13 1.19 3.50
CA LYS A 210 -0.20 2.54 3.96
C LYS A 210 0.13 3.58 2.89
N GLY A 211 -0.73 4.57 2.73
CA GLY A 211 -0.54 5.62 1.74
C GLY A 211 -0.69 5.17 0.28
N LEU A 212 -1.43 4.07 0.03
CA LEU A 212 -1.67 3.56 -1.34
C LEU A 212 -2.35 4.59 -2.24
N GLY A 213 -3.22 5.42 -1.66
CA GLY A 213 -4.04 6.37 -2.39
C GLY A 213 -5.41 5.82 -2.79
N GLU A 214 -6.38 6.73 -2.84
CA GLU A 214 -7.80 6.41 -3.00
C GLU A 214 -8.13 5.75 -4.34
N GLU A 215 -7.56 6.24 -5.43
CA GLU A 215 -7.87 5.70 -6.77
C GLU A 215 -7.40 4.25 -6.93
N GLN A 216 -6.22 3.91 -6.40
CA GLN A 216 -5.69 2.56 -6.50
C GLN A 216 -6.51 1.57 -5.65
N VAL A 217 -6.96 2.00 -4.46
CA VAL A 217 -7.89 1.24 -3.63
C VAL A 217 -9.18 0.96 -4.38
N ILE A 218 -9.82 2.01 -4.92
CA ILE A 218 -11.08 1.91 -5.66
C ILE A 218 -10.94 0.96 -6.85
N ARG A 219 -9.88 1.11 -7.65
CA ARG A 219 -9.63 0.25 -8.82
C ARG A 219 -9.49 -1.22 -8.43
N GLN A 220 -8.83 -1.53 -7.31
CA GLN A 220 -8.70 -2.91 -6.83
C GLN A 220 -10.05 -3.48 -6.37
N MET A 221 -10.83 -2.71 -5.60
CA MET A 221 -12.15 -3.14 -5.11
C MET A 221 -13.15 -3.34 -6.26
N VAL A 222 -13.16 -2.43 -7.25
CA VAL A 222 -13.99 -2.55 -8.46
C VAL A 222 -13.51 -3.70 -9.35
N SER A 223 -12.23 -3.93 -9.48
CA SER A 223 -11.69 -5.09 -10.22
C SER A 223 -12.19 -6.40 -9.61
N ARG A 224 -12.21 -6.48 -8.28
CA ARG A 224 -12.74 -7.64 -7.57
C ARG A 224 -14.25 -7.82 -7.84
N PHE A 225 -15.03 -6.74 -7.80
CA PHE A 225 -16.43 -6.75 -8.19
C PHE A 225 -16.62 -7.30 -9.61
N LYS A 226 -15.86 -6.81 -10.58
CA LYS A 226 -15.94 -7.27 -11.98
C LYS A 226 -15.63 -8.75 -12.12
N THR A 227 -14.67 -9.27 -11.39
CA THR A 227 -14.35 -10.70 -11.35
C THR A 227 -15.53 -11.51 -10.84
N VAL A 228 -16.17 -11.08 -9.75
CA VAL A 228 -17.37 -11.72 -9.23
C VAL A 228 -18.54 -11.61 -10.19
N TRP A 229 -18.79 -10.41 -10.71
CA TRP A 229 -19.87 -10.14 -11.66
C TRP A 229 -19.80 -11.01 -12.91
N SER A 230 -18.60 -11.29 -13.41
CA SER A 230 -18.43 -12.09 -14.64
C SER A 230 -19.10 -13.46 -14.57
N SER A 231 -19.19 -14.05 -13.37
CA SER A 231 -19.88 -15.33 -13.13
C SER A 231 -21.42 -15.21 -13.11
N LEU A 232 -21.92 -14.00 -12.88
CA LEU A 232 -23.36 -13.71 -12.72
C LEU A 232 -23.99 -13.04 -13.95
N ALA A 233 -23.18 -12.41 -14.79
CA ALA A 233 -23.62 -11.56 -15.90
C ALA A 233 -24.59 -12.28 -16.85
N ARG A 234 -24.28 -13.51 -17.26
CA ARG A 234 -25.14 -14.31 -18.14
C ARG A 234 -26.55 -14.53 -17.55
N ARG A 235 -26.62 -14.79 -16.27
CA ARG A 235 -27.92 -15.00 -15.60
C ARG A 235 -28.71 -13.70 -15.51
N ALA A 236 -28.07 -12.58 -15.23
CA ALA A 236 -28.70 -11.26 -15.23
C ALA A 236 -29.31 -10.94 -16.61
N GLU A 237 -28.56 -11.17 -17.67
CA GLU A 237 -29.04 -11.00 -19.06
C GLU A 237 -30.26 -11.87 -19.36
N MET A 238 -30.24 -13.15 -18.98
CA MET A 238 -31.39 -14.07 -19.16
C MET A 238 -32.63 -13.60 -18.41
N MET A 239 -32.47 -12.88 -17.28
CA MET A 239 -33.59 -12.30 -16.50
C MET A 239 -34.01 -10.92 -17.01
N GLY A 240 -33.31 -10.33 -18.00
CA GLY A 240 -33.58 -8.98 -18.48
C GLY A 240 -33.22 -7.89 -17.47
N LEU A 241 -32.31 -8.19 -16.50
CA LEU A 241 -31.88 -7.24 -15.46
C LEU A 241 -30.56 -6.60 -15.83
N SER A 242 -30.49 -5.26 -15.73
CA SER A 242 -29.22 -4.57 -15.85
C SER A 242 -28.31 -4.89 -14.65
N ARG A 243 -26.98 -4.76 -14.84
CA ARG A 243 -26.01 -4.87 -13.74
C ARG A 243 -26.36 -3.93 -12.58
N ARG A 244 -26.78 -2.72 -12.90
CA ARG A 244 -27.17 -1.70 -11.94
C ARG A 244 -28.38 -2.15 -11.11
N ASP A 245 -29.43 -2.66 -11.74
CA ASP A 245 -30.64 -3.12 -11.03
C ASP A 245 -30.33 -4.28 -10.07
N VAL A 246 -29.49 -5.22 -10.52
CA VAL A 246 -29.04 -6.33 -9.68
C VAL A 246 -28.28 -5.84 -8.47
N VAL A 247 -27.35 -4.88 -8.64
CA VAL A 247 -26.55 -4.34 -7.53
C VAL A 247 -27.43 -3.55 -6.56
N ILE A 248 -28.39 -2.78 -7.07
CA ILE A 248 -29.35 -2.04 -6.23
C ILE A 248 -30.15 -3.02 -5.36
N LEU A 249 -30.79 -4.01 -5.97
CA LEU A 249 -31.58 -5.02 -5.24
C LEU A 249 -30.70 -5.79 -4.25
N ALA A 250 -29.50 -6.20 -4.66
CA ALA A 250 -28.58 -6.92 -3.80
C ALA A 250 -28.17 -6.09 -2.58
N SER A 251 -27.95 -4.77 -2.75
CA SER A 251 -27.62 -3.88 -1.64
C SER A 251 -28.75 -3.76 -0.61
N MET A 252 -30.00 -3.82 -1.09
CA MET A 252 -31.17 -3.83 -0.19
C MET A 252 -31.29 -5.16 0.55
N ILE A 253 -31.16 -6.28 -0.18
CA ILE A 253 -31.18 -7.62 0.41
C ILE A 253 -30.09 -7.76 1.48
N GLU A 254 -28.87 -7.26 1.19
CA GLU A 254 -27.74 -7.29 2.12
C GLU A 254 -28.02 -6.58 3.44
N LYS A 255 -28.79 -5.50 3.38
CA LYS A 255 -29.17 -4.72 4.58
C LYS A 255 -30.33 -5.30 5.36
N GLU A 256 -31.17 -6.14 4.72
CA GLU A 256 -32.33 -6.78 5.34
C GLU A 256 -31.98 -8.16 5.91
N ALA A 257 -31.27 -8.99 5.16
CA ALA A 257 -31.02 -10.36 5.52
C ALA A 257 -29.96 -10.49 6.64
N ARG A 258 -30.32 -11.21 7.70
CA ARG A 258 -29.38 -11.70 8.72
C ARG A 258 -29.03 -13.16 8.53
N ASP A 259 -30.02 -13.97 8.09
CA ASP A 259 -29.83 -15.37 7.71
C ASP A 259 -29.63 -15.49 6.21
N ASP A 260 -28.58 -16.19 5.81
CA ASP A 260 -28.25 -16.42 4.39
C ASP A 260 -29.36 -17.15 3.64
N GLN A 261 -30.11 -18.05 4.31
CA GLN A 261 -31.21 -18.82 3.69
C GLN A 261 -32.38 -17.92 3.30
N GLU A 262 -32.60 -16.82 4.02
CA GLU A 262 -33.71 -15.89 3.76
C GLU A 262 -33.45 -14.94 2.61
N ARG A 263 -32.18 -14.75 2.15
CA ARG A 263 -31.84 -13.83 1.05
C ARG A 263 -32.67 -14.08 -0.20
N ARG A 264 -32.90 -15.34 -0.56
CA ARG A 264 -33.70 -15.72 -1.73
C ARG A 264 -35.19 -15.42 -1.57
N PHE A 265 -35.74 -15.52 -0.35
CA PHE A 265 -37.10 -15.16 -0.06
C PHE A 265 -37.30 -13.64 -0.06
N ILE A 266 -36.38 -12.88 0.52
CA ILE A 266 -36.40 -11.42 0.47
C ILE A 266 -36.29 -10.94 -0.99
N ALA A 267 -35.41 -11.56 -1.80
CA ALA A 267 -35.31 -11.28 -3.23
C ALA A 267 -36.63 -11.53 -3.95
N ALA A 268 -37.31 -12.65 -3.64
CA ALA A 268 -38.63 -12.97 -4.21
C ALA A 268 -39.67 -11.91 -3.87
N VAL A 269 -39.70 -11.43 -2.61
CA VAL A 269 -40.59 -10.34 -2.21
C VAL A 269 -40.34 -9.07 -3.02
N PHE A 270 -39.11 -8.67 -3.20
CA PHE A 270 -38.78 -7.46 -3.98
C PHE A 270 -39.17 -7.65 -5.45
N HIS A 271 -38.86 -8.76 -6.08
CA HIS A 271 -39.29 -9.06 -7.45
C HIS A 271 -40.80 -9.08 -7.61
N ASN A 272 -41.50 -9.73 -6.70
CA ASN A 272 -42.97 -9.80 -6.72
C ASN A 272 -43.60 -8.42 -6.57
N ARG A 273 -43.09 -7.57 -5.69
CA ARG A 273 -43.53 -6.17 -5.53
C ARG A 273 -43.27 -5.35 -6.78
N LEU A 274 -42.07 -5.41 -7.35
CA LEU A 274 -41.74 -4.70 -8.59
C LEU A 274 -42.67 -5.11 -9.74
N ASN A 275 -42.91 -6.41 -9.92
CA ASN A 275 -43.80 -6.94 -10.94
C ASN A 275 -45.25 -6.48 -10.77
N ARG A 276 -45.67 -6.12 -9.55
CA ARG A 276 -47.00 -5.61 -9.22
C ARG A 276 -47.07 -4.08 -9.12
N GLY A 277 -45.97 -3.36 -9.40
CA GLY A 277 -45.92 -1.92 -9.22
C GLY A 277 -46.04 -1.44 -7.77
N MET A 278 -45.76 -2.33 -6.79
CA MET A 278 -45.81 -1.99 -5.38
C MET A 278 -44.51 -1.32 -4.94
N ALA A 279 -44.62 -0.34 -4.01
CA ALA A 279 -43.45 0.27 -3.37
C ALA A 279 -42.63 -0.78 -2.59
N LEU A 280 -41.30 -0.73 -2.63
CA LEU A 280 -40.44 -1.73 -2.00
C LEU A 280 -40.43 -1.63 -0.46
N GLN A 281 -40.59 -0.42 0.10
CA GLN A 281 -40.74 -0.16 1.53
C GLN A 281 -39.65 -0.83 2.40
N SER A 282 -38.40 -0.68 2.00
CA SER A 282 -37.24 -1.19 2.73
C SER A 282 -36.68 -0.10 3.64
N ASP A 283 -36.66 -0.38 4.94
CA ASP A 283 -36.23 0.54 5.99
C ASP A 283 -34.82 1.13 5.74
N PRO A 284 -33.79 0.35 5.38
CA PRO A 284 -32.45 0.86 5.12
C PRO A 284 -32.37 1.95 4.03
N THR A 285 -33.31 1.94 3.08
CA THR A 285 -33.35 2.93 2.00
C THR A 285 -33.78 4.32 2.50
N ALA A 286 -34.59 4.38 3.55
CA ALA A 286 -35.08 5.63 4.13
C ALA A 286 -33.97 6.40 4.90
N ILE A 287 -32.97 5.67 5.42
CA ILE A 287 -31.88 6.23 6.22
C ILE A 287 -30.54 6.32 5.48
N TYR A 288 -30.45 5.84 4.24
CA TYR A 288 -29.22 5.94 3.47
C TYR A 288 -28.77 7.41 3.27
N GLY A 289 -27.49 7.66 3.45
CA GLY A 289 -26.90 9.01 3.33
C GLY A 289 -27.10 9.89 4.59
N LEU A 290 -27.77 9.40 5.64
CA LEU A 290 -27.77 10.11 6.91
C LEU A 290 -26.42 9.95 7.61
N GLN A 291 -25.78 11.06 7.96
CA GLN A 291 -24.47 11.06 8.63
C GLN A 291 -24.53 10.60 10.09
N GLU A 292 -25.71 10.59 10.70
CA GLU A 292 -25.87 10.20 12.10
C GLU A 292 -25.99 8.68 12.26
N LYS A 293 -25.14 8.11 13.12
CA LYS A 293 -25.32 6.73 13.62
C LYS A 293 -26.54 6.68 14.52
N ARG A 294 -27.70 6.34 13.98
CA ARG A 294 -28.95 6.19 14.75
C ARG A 294 -29.17 4.75 15.15
N SER A 295 -29.61 4.55 16.39
CA SER A 295 -29.97 3.24 16.92
C SER A 295 -31.35 2.74 16.45
N SER A 296 -32.21 3.64 15.95
CA SER A 296 -33.56 3.31 15.50
C SER A 296 -34.06 4.23 14.39
N ILE A 297 -34.88 3.69 13.50
CA ILE A 297 -35.55 4.42 12.43
C ILE A 297 -36.82 5.05 12.99
N THR A 298 -37.01 6.33 12.72
CA THR A 298 -38.18 7.09 13.16
C THR A 298 -39.25 7.19 12.08
N ARG A 299 -40.48 7.51 12.44
CA ARG A 299 -41.56 7.80 11.47
C ARG A 299 -41.18 8.96 10.52
N GLY A 300 -40.47 9.95 11.02
CA GLY A 300 -39.96 11.04 10.18
C GLY A 300 -39.00 10.58 9.09
N ASP A 301 -38.14 9.60 9.39
CA ASP A 301 -37.22 9.05 8.40
C ASP A 301 -37.98 8.34 7.26
N LEU A 302 -39.05 7.59 7.60
CA LEU A 302 -39.88 6.91 6.59
C LEU A 302 -40.64 7.89 5.68
N GLN A 303 -40.91 9.12 6.13
CA GLN A 303 -41.59 10.17 5.37
C GLN A 303 -40.64 11.10 4.64
N ARG A 304 -39.36 10.92 4.80
CA ARG A 304 -38.32 11.78 4.22
C ARG A 304 -38.25 11.62 2.70
N ARG A 305 -38.41 12.73 1.96
CA ARG A 305 -38.32 12.75 0.50
C ARG A 305 -36.86 12.70 0.06
N THR A 306 -36.37 11.53 -0.27
CA THR A 306 -35.08 11.32 -0.90
C THR A 306 -35.23 10.39 -2.10
N PRO A 307 -34.33 10.44 -3.10
CA PRO A 307 -34.40 9.55 -4.26
C PRO A 307 -34.06 8.08 -3.91
N TYR A 308 -33.74 7.80 -2.65
CA TYR A 308 -33.44 6.47 -2.14
C TYR A 308 -34.62 5.88 -1.36
N ASN A 309 -35.48 6.70 -0.75
CA ASN A 309 -36.53 6.23 0.18
C ASN A 309 -37.64 5.49 -0.57
N THR A 310 -37.62 4.16 -0.52
CA THR A 310 -38.57 3.27 -1.20
C THR A 310 -39.97 3.22 -0.52
N TYR A 311 -40.22 4.00 0.54
CA TYR A 311 -41.55 4.30 1.05
C TYR A 311 -42.26 5.40 0.26
N ILE A 312 -41.50 6.27 -0.40
CA ILE A 312 -41.98 7.48 -1.09
C ILE A 312 -41.92 7.32 -2.61
N ILE A 313 -40.88 6.63 -3.10
CA ILE A 313 -40.70 6.42 -4.53
C ILE A 313 -41.27 5.07 -4.97
N SER A 314 -41.65 4.99 -6.24
CA SER A 314 -42.03 3.73 -6.90
C SER A 314 -40.81 3.10 -7.56
N GLY A 315 -40.71 1.77 -7.53
CA GLY A 315 -39.62 1.04 -8.16
C GLY A 315 -38.31 1.05 -7.35
N LEU A 316 -37.19 0.95 -8.04
CA LEU A 316 -35.86 0.92 -7.44
C LEU A 316 -35.39 2.30 -6.95
N PRO A 317 -34.60 2.36 -5.88
CA PRO A 317 -33.95 3.60 -5.47
C PRO A 317 -32.95 4.07 -6.54
N LYS A 318 -32.54 5.35 -6.44
CA LYS A 318 -31.61 5.99 -7.39
C LYS A 318 -30.30 5.21 -7.57
N GLY A 319 -29.86 4.48 -6.58
CA GLY A 319 -28.63 3.69 -6.59
C GLY A 319 -28.56 2.71 -5.44
N PRO A 320 -27.48 1.91 -5.35
CA PRO A 320 -27.23 1.02 -4.23
C PRO A 320 -27.09 1.80 -2.91
N ILE A 321 -27.40 1.15 -1.79
CA ILE A 321 -27.31 1.73 -0.45
C ILE A 321 -26.19 1.11 0.40
N ALA A 322 -25.51 0.11 -0.13
CA ALA A 322 -24.37 -0.58 0.48
C ALA A 322 -23.65 -1.40 -0.59
N ASN A 323 -22.48 -1.93 -0.25
CA ASN A 323 -21.73 -2.85 -1.09
C ASN A 323 -22.09 -4.30 -0.72
N PRO A 324 -22.84 -5.02 -1.60
CA PRO A 324 -23.33 -6.35 -1.32
C PRO A 324 -22.26 -7.41 -1.50
N GLY A 325 -22.35 -8.49 -0.73
CA GLY A 325 -21.58 -9.71 -0.95
C GLY A 325 -22.11 -10.57 -2.10
N PHE A 326 -21.37 -11.63 -2.41
CA PHE A 326 -21.73 -12.56 -3.48
C PHE A 326 -23.12 -13.19 -3.29
N LYS A 327 -23.46 -13.58 -2.05
CA LYS A 327 -24.74 -14.25 -1.74
C LYS A 327 -25.95 -13.36 -2.03
N SER A 328 -25.86 -12.07 -1.77
CA SER A 328 -26.94 -11.13 -2.08
C SER A 328 -27.08 -10.87 -3.56
N LEU A 329 -25.96 -10.74 -4.30
CA LEU A 329 -25.98 -10.66 -5.76
C LEU A 329 -26.61 -11.92 -6.38
N GLN A 330 -26.23 -13.09 -5.88
CA GLN A 330 -26.77 -14.36 -6.33
C GLN A 330 -28.26 -14.49 -6.00
N ALA A 331 -28.72 -14.06 -4.83
CA ALA A 331 -30.11 -14.14 -4.42
C ALA A 331 -31.04 -13.35 -5.34
N VAL A 332 -30.61 -12.18 -5.83
CA VAL A 332 -31.37 -11.41 -6.83
C VAL A 332 -31.61 -12.22 -8.10
N LEU A 333 -30.60 -12.98 -8.54
CA LEU A 333 -30.62 -13.72 -9.81
C LEU A 333 -31.23 -15.12 -9.68
N TYR A 334 -31.36 -15.62 -8.45
CA TYR A 334 -31.95 -16.92 -8.14
C TYR A 334 -32.94 -16.79 -6.97
N PRO A 335 -34.00 -15.93 -7.13
CA PRO A 335 -34.99 -15.77 -6.07
C PRO A 335 -35.73 -17.09 -5.80
N ALA A 336 -36.33 -17.20 -4.63
CA ALA A 336 -37.20 -18.34 -4.32
C ALA A 336 -38.49 -18.26 -5.18
N GLU A 337 -38.97 -19.42 -5.61
CA GLU A 337 -40.23 -19.51 -6.39
C GLU A 337 -41.46 -19.49 -5.45
N VAL A 338 -41.75 -18.32 -4.89
CA VAL A 338 -42.80 -18.09 -3.93
C VAL A 338 -43.62 -16.83 -4.24
N SER A 339 -44.84 -16.74 -3.80
CA SER A 339 -45.74 -15.60 -4.02
C SER A 339 -45.71 -14.56 -2.90
N TYR A 340 -44.72 -14.59 -2.02
CA TYR A 340 -44.63 -13.66 -0.89
C TYR A 340 -44.51 -12.20 -1.34
N LEU A 341 -45.21 -11.34 -0.63
CA LEU A 341 -45.24 -9.89 -0.83
C LEU A 341 -44.78 -9.11 0.41
N TYR A 342 -44.77 -9.75 1.56
CA TYR A 342 -44.46 -9.11 2.83
C TYR A 342 -43.53 -9.99 3.65
N PHE A 343 -42.69 -9.35 4.45
CA PHE A 343 -41.94 -10.00 5.52
C PHE A 343 -41.92 -9.11 6.75
N VAL A 344 -41.78 -9.69 7.91
CA VAL A 344 -41.65 -8.99 9.20
C VAL A 344 -40.68 -9.74 10.10
N SER A 345 -39.80 -9.02 10.78
CA SER A 345 -38.81 -9.61 11.68
C SER A 345 -39.53 -10.30 12.87
N LYS A 346 -39.09 -11.51 13.20
CA LYS A 346 -39.52 -12.25 14.41
C LYS A 346 -38.73 -11.81 15.66
N ASN A 347 -37.75 -10.91 15.53
CA ASN A 347 -36.82 -10.46 16.57
C ASN A 347 -35.82 -11.52 17.07
N ASP A 348 -35.69 -12.64 16.37
CA ASP A 348 -34.71 -13.71 16.60
C ASP A 348 -33.64 -13.78 15.51
N GLY A 349 -33.59 -12.77 14.63
CA GLY A 349 -32.70 -12.71 13.47
C GLY A 349 -33.34 -13.25 12.19
N THR A 350 -34.55 -13.83 12.27
CA THR A 350 -35.31 -14.36 11.12
C THR A 350 -36.57 -13.57 10.83
N HIS A 351 -37.20 -13.85 9.68
CA HIS A 351 -38.42 -13.21 9.23
C HIS A 351 -39.57 -14.17 9.08
N PHE A 352 -40.78 -13.65 9.22
CA PHE A 352 -42.00 -14.31 8.80
C PHE A 352 -42.43 -13.73 7.46
N PHE A 353 -42.61 -14.59 6.46
CA PHE A 353 -43.02 -14.23 5.11
C PHE A 353 -44.49 -14.48 4.90
N SER A 354 -45.18 -13.62 4.13
CA SER A 354 -46.62 -13.75 3.85
C SER A 354 -46.97 -13.23 2.46
N SER A 355 -48.03 -13.78 1.88
CA SER A 355 -48.52 -13.40 0.54
C SER A 355 -49.62 -12.35 0.61
N THR A 356 -50.29 -12.19 1.76
CA THR A 356 -51.39 -11.25 1.94
C THR A 356 -51.09 -10.22 3.05
N LEU A 357 -51.70 -9.04 2.93
CA LEU A 357 -51.61 -7.99 3.95
C LEU A 357 -52.24 -8.42 5.25
N GLN A 358 -53.30 -9.24 5.22
CA GLN A 358 -53.95 -9.75 6.43
C GLN A 358 -53.02 -10.63 7.25
N GLU A 359 -52.35 -11.61 6.63
CA GLU A 359 -51.31 -12.45 7.26
C GLU A 359 -50.17 -11.61 7.82
N HIS A 360 -49.70 -10.64 7.05
CA HIS A 360 -48.63 -9.72 7.48
C HIS A 360 -49.05 -8.97 8.76
N ASN A 361 -50.25 -8.37 8.80
CA ASN A 361 -50.74 -7.63 9.95
C ASN A 361 -50.88 -8.52 11.21
N LEU A 362 -51.30 -9.76 11.05
CA LEU A 362 -51.34 -10.74 12.15
C LEU A 362 -49.92 -11.05 12.65
N ALA A 363 -48.95 -11.22 11.74
CA ALA A 363 -47.55 -11.44 12.10
C ALA A 363 -46.94 -10.23 12.81
N VAL A 364 -47.20 -9.02 12.34
CA VAL A 364 -46.76 -7.76 13.00
C VAL A 364 -47.34 -7.69 14.42
N ALA A 365 -48.63 -7.97 14.58
CA ALA A 365 -49.25 -8.00 15.91
C ALA A 365 -48.60 -9.03 16.83
N LYS A 366 -48.25 -10.21 16.29
CA LYS A 366 -47.60 -11.30 17.04
C LYS A 366 -46.16 -10.98 17.43
N TYR A 367 -45.35 -10.50 16.50
CA TYR A 367 -43.91 -10.41 16.70
C TYR A 367 -43.42 -9.01 17.12
N GLN A 368 -44.10 -7.92 16.70
CA GLN A 368 -43.66 -6.57 16.96
C GLN A 368 -44.37 -5.89 18.16
N ARG A 369 -45.64 -6.27 18.46
CA ARG A 369 -46.41 -5.65 19.55
C ARG A 369 -46.24 -6.34 20.90
N LYS A 370 -45.87 -7.62 20.96
CA LYS A 370 -45.59 -8.36 22.20
C LYS A 370 -44.26 -8.06 22.87
N GLY A 371 -43.36 -7.38 22.21
CA GLY A 371 -42.02 -7.00 22.73
C GLY A 371 -41.97 -5.68 23.54
N LYS A 372 -43.09 -5.00 23.75
CA LYS A 372 -43.21 -3.81 24.62
C LYS A 372 -43.86 -4.17 25.94
N LYS A 373 -43.20 -4.99 26.75
CA LYS A 373 -43.44 -5.10 28.19
C LYS A 373 -42.18 -4.79 28.94
#